data_bddad3ad6a7a5deff227f896be8b376f
#
_entry.id   bddad3ad6a7a5deff227f896be8b376f
#
_cell.length_a   1.000
_cell.length_b   1.000
_cell.length_c   1.000
_cell.angle_alpha   90.00
_cell.angle_beta   90.00
_cell.angle_gamma   90.00
#
_symmetry.space_group_name_H-M   'P 1'
#
loop_
_entity.id
_entity.type
_entity.pdbx_description
1 polymer ?
#
loop_
_entity_poly.entity_id
_entity_poly.type
_entity_poly.pdbx_seq_one_letter_code
_entity_poly.pdbx_strand_id
1 'polypeptide(L)'
;MRIISGKLKSRRLSAPKNLPVRPTTDMAKESLFNILNNTYYFDAISVIDLFSGTGNISYEFASRGTKKIYSVDAHTGCIRYINTTAKELDLDISTFKSDVYKFLEKTPLKTDVIFADPPYDFEEEQFLKIVNLVFDREILNESGVLIVEHSKHTDLTTHKKHIYDKRYGGNVFSFFENTSKEQ
;
A
#
# COMPACT_ATOMS: atom_id res chain seq x y z
N MET A 1 9.00 1.58 -13.53
CA MET A 1 8.97 0.68 -12.37
C MET A 1 9.40 -0.73 -12.76
N ARG A 2 9.90 -1.53 -11.85
CA ARG A 2 10.35 -2.90 -12.09
C ARG A 2 9.77 -3.82 -11.02
N ILE A 3 9.28 -5.00 -11.40
CA ILE A 3 8.86 -6.04 -10.47
C ILE A 3 10.11 -6.76 -9.95
N ILE A 4 10.25 -6.84 -8.62
CA ILE A 4 11.49 -7.29 -7.96
C ILE A 4 11.54 -8.81 -7.85
N SER A 5 10.41 -9.46 -7.54
CA SER A 5 10.36 -10.89 -7.27
C SER A 5 9.05 -11.54 -7.76
N GLY A 6 8.96 -12.85 -7.61
CA GLY A 6 7.78 -13.64 -7.99
C GLY A 6 7.76 -14.03 -9.47
N LYS A 7 6.58 -14.43 -9.96
CA LYS A 7 6.38 -14.95 -11.32
C LYS A 7 6.76 -13.98 -12.43
N LEU A 8 6.70 -12.67 -12.15
CA LEU A 8 7.03 -11.59 -13.09
C LEU A 8 8.34 -10.87 -12.75
N LYS A 9 9.25 -11.52 -12.01
CA LYS A 9 10.55 -10.95 -11.63
C LYS A 9 11.26 -10.30 -12.82
N SER A 10 11.83 -9.12 -12.58
CA SER A 10 12.59 -8.31 -13.56
C SER A 10 11.74 -7.67 -14.68
N ARG A 11 10.42 -7.90 -14.71
CA ARG A 11 9.53 -7.23 -15.66
C ARG A 11 9.57 -5.73 -15.42
N ARG A 12 9.84 -4.97 -16.47
CA ARG A 12 9.80 -3.51 -16.48
C ARG A 12 8.45 -3.03 -17.00
N LEU A 13 7.85 -2.07 -16.31
CA LEU A 13 6.59 -1.44 -16.67
C LEU A 13 6.82 0.07 -16.84
N SER A 14 6.34 0.62 -17.94
CA SER A 14 6.46 2.04 -18.27
C SER A 14 5.10 2.71 -18.18
N ALA A 15 4.89 3.48 -17.13
CA ALA A 15 3.67 4.27 -17.00
C ALA A 15 3.73 5.51 -17.90
N PRO A 16 2.58 6.01 -18.40
CA PRO A 16 2.50 7.27 -19.11
C PRO A 16 3.06 8.43 -18.28
N LYS A 17 3.88 9.27 -18.91
CA LYS A 17 4.57 10.39 -18.23
C LYS A 17 3.64 11.48 -17.69
N ASN A 18 2.40 11.53 -18.18
CA ASN A 18 1.38 12.49 -17.79
C ASN A 18 0.59 12.11 -16.54
N LEU A 19 0.87 10.94 -15.94
CA LEU A 19 0.23 10.55 -14.68
C LEU A 19 0.94 11.21 -13.48
N PRO A 20 0.19 11.76 -12.51
CA PRO A 20 0.73 12.47 -11.35
C PRO A 20 1.23 11.50 -10.28
N VAL A 21 2.23 10.68 -10.61
CA VAL A 21 2.71 9.63 -9.71
C VAL A 21 4.23 9.69 -9.56
N ARG A 22 4.69 9.42 -8.36
CA ARG A 22 6.08 9.17 -8.03
C ARG A 22 6.20 7.75 -7.49
N PRO A 23 6.75 6.81 -8.26
CA PRO A 23 6.88 5.42 -7.82
C PRO A 23 7.81 5.30 -6.60
N THR A 24 7.45 4.47 -5.65
CA THR A 24 8.37 3.96 -4.62
C THR A 24 9.59 3.38 -5.30
N THR A 25 10.78 3.70 -4.81
CA THR A 25 12.03 3.22 -5.41
C THR A 25 12.14 1.70 -5.33
N ASP A 26 12.86 1.08 -6.25
CA ASP A 26 13.10 -0.36 -6.24
C ASP A 26 13.70 -0.84 -4.91
N MET A 27 14.65 -0.08 -4.34
CA MET A 27 15.30 -0.42 -3.08
C MET A 27 14.34 -0.35 -1.90
N ALA A 28 13.50 0.70 -1.80
CA ALA A 28 12.50 0.83 -0.74
C ALA A 28 11.45 -0.28 -0.85
N LYS A 29 10.99 -0.57 -2.07
CA LYS A 29 10.05 -1.65 -2.33
C LYS A 29 10.62 -3.03 -1.96
N GLU A 30 11.85 -3.34 -2.36
CA GLU A 30 12.53 -4.59 -2.00
C GLU A 30 12.64 -4.75 -0.48
N SER A 31 13.02 -3.69 0.21
CA SER A 31 13.13 -3.69 1.67
C SER A 31 11.79 -3.91 2.36
N LEU A 32 10.73 -3.25 1.88
CA LEU A 32 9.37 -3.44 2.38
C LEU A 32 8.91 -4.90 2.24
N PHE A 33 9.08 -5.47 1.05
CA PHE A 33 8.67 -6.84 0.79
C PHE A 33 9.52 -7.89 1.50
N ASN A 34 10.79 -7.61 1.79
CA ASN A 34 11.62 -8.46 2.64
C ASN A 34 11.09 -8.50 4.09
N ILE A 35 10.63 -7.37 4.61
CA ILE A 35 9.98 -7.32 5.94
C ILE A 35 8.69 -8.16 5.92
N LEU A 36 7.82 -7.93 4.96
CA LEU A 36 6.54 -8.64 4.85
C LEU A 36 6.73 -10.16 4.68
N ASN A 37 7.76 -10.58 3.93
CA ASN A 37 8.06 -11.99 3.70
C ASN A 37 8.48 -12.75 4.98
N ASN A 38 8.90 -12.05 6.02
CA ASN A 38 9.21 -12.66 7.33
C ASN A 38 7.95 -12.96 8.14
N THR A 39 6.83 -12.34 7.81
CA THR A 39 5.58 -12.43 8.58
C THR A 39 4.47 -13.14 7.81
N TYR A 40 4.41 -12.95 6.48
CA TYR A 40 3.29 -13.38 5.67
C TYR A 40 3.69 -14.33 4.54
N TYR A 41 2.82 -15.30 4.28
CA TYR A 41 2.82 -16.06 3.02
C TYR A 41 1.95 -15.30 2.03
N PHE A 42 2.55 -14.79 0.95
CA PHE A 42 1.87 -13.87 0.00
C PHE A 42 0.64 -14.48 -0.68
N ASP A 43 0.60 -15.77 -0.89
CA ASP A 43 -0.53 -16.50 -1.47
C ASP A 43 -1.72 -16.70 -0.51
N ALA A 44 -1.50 -16.46 0.79
CA ALA A 44 -2.50 -16.62 1.85
C ALA A 44 -3.13 -15.30 2.31
N ILE A 45 -2.62 -14.15 1.89
CA ILE A 45 -3.06 -12.84 2.36
C ILE A 45 -3.92 -12.08 1.35
N SER A 46 -4.65 -11.10 1.87
CA SER A 46 -5.37 -10.08 1.12
C SER A 46 -4.75 -8.69 1.37
N VAL A 47 -4.78 -7.83 0.36
CA VAL A 47 -4.08 -6.54 0.38
C VAL A 47 -4.97 -5.42 -0.15
N ILE A 48 -4.95 -4.26 0.53
CA ILE A 48 -5.44 -2.98 -0.01
C ILE A 48 -4.23 -2.08 -0.25
N ASP A 49 -4.10 -1.57 -1.47
CA ASP A 49 -3.11 -0.59 -1.90
C ASP A 49 -3.80 0.77 -2.07
N LEU A 50 -3.66 1.64 -1.08
CA LEU A 50 -4.24 2.98 -1.03
C LEU A 50 -3.30 3.99 -1.70
N PHE A 51 -3.86 4.92 -2.46
CA PHE A 51 -3.09 5.83 -3.32
C PHE A 51 -2.22 5.03 -4.29
N SER A 52 -2.80 4.02 -4.91
CA SER A 52 -2.07 3.00 -5.67
C SER A 52 -1.31 3.53 -6.89
N GLY A 53 -1.64 4.75 -7.35
CA GLY A 53 -0.98 5.37 -8.49
C GLY A 53 -1.00 4.45 -9.71
N THR A 54 0.16 4.13 -10.22
CA THR A 54 0.30 3.20 -11.36
C THR A 54 0.35 1.73 -10.96
N GLY A 55 0.13 1.39 -9.69
CA GLY A 55 0.00 0.01 -9.22
C GLY A 55 1.32 -0.69 -8.87
N ASN A 56 2.41 0.06 -8.67
CA ASN A 56 3.74 -0.49 -8.41
C ASN A 56 3.76 -1.52 -7.26
N ILE A 57 3.08 -1.24 -6.16
CA ILE A 57 2.97 -2.14 -4.99
C ILE A 57 2.02 -3.30 -5.30
N SER A 58 0.88 -3.02 -5.92
CA SER A 58 -0.11 -4.04 -6.30
C SER A 58 0.48 -5.12 -7.22
N TYR A 59 1.26 -4.74 -8.23
CA TYR A 59 1.92 -5.73 -9.12
C TYR A 59 2.96 -6.57 -8.39
N GLU A 60 3.67 -6.00 -7.44
CA GLU A 60 4.65 -6.75 -6.64
C GLU A 60 3.97 -7.84 -5.81
N PHE A 61 2.87 -7.51 -5.11
CA PHE A 61 2.07 -8.50 -4.39
C PHE A 61 1.54 -9.59 -5.32
N ALA A 62 0.97 -9.20 -6.46
CA ALA A 62 0.43 -10.14 -7.45
C ALA A 62 1.51 -11.07 -7.99
N SER A 63 2.69 -10.53 -8.32
CA SER A 63 3.83 -11.31 -8.79
C SER A 63 4.32 -12.33 -7.76
N ARG A 64 4.21 -12.02 -6.48
CA ARG A 64 4.60 -12.90 -5.36
C ARG A 64 3.52 -13.90 -4.96
N GLY A 65 2.36 -13.88 -5.62
CA GLY A 65 1.32 -14.90 -5.45
C GLY A 65 0.05 -14.45 -4.75
N THR A 66 -0.04 -13.19 -4.28
CA THR A 66 -1.26 -12.66 -3.67
C THR A 66 -2.40 -12.62 -4.69
N LYS A 67 -3.56 -13.17 -4.32
CA LYS A 67 -4.73 -13.31 -5.21
C LYS A 67 -5.84 -12.29 -4.91
N LYS A 68 -5.86 -11.71 -3.72
CA LYS A 68 -6.88 -10.74 -3.29
C LYS A 68 -6.20 -9.38 -3.11
N ILE A 69 -6.15 -8.59 -4.19
CA ILE A 69 -5.52 -7.28 -4.23
C ILE A 69 -6.55 -6.24 -4.65
N TYR A 70 -6.66 -5.19 -3.85
CA TYR A 70 -7.59 -4.10 -4.03
C TYR A 70 -6.80 -2.79 -4.15
N SER A 71 -6.73 -2.23 -5.37
CA SER A 71 -6.04 -0.97 -5.65
C SER A 71 -7.02 0.18 -5.63
N VAL A 72 -6.74 1.20 -4.83
CA VAL A 72 -7.61 2.38 -4.65
C VAL A 72 -6.85 3.63 -5.07
N ASP A 73 -7.41 4.38 -6.00
CA ASP A 73 -6.89 5.68 -6.42
C ASP A 73 -8.02 6.60 -6.92
N ALA A 74 -7.89 7.91 -6.68
CA ALA A 74 -8.87 8.88 -7.14
C ALA A 74 -8.69 9.23 -8.63
N HIS A 75 -7.50 9.02 -9.20
CA HIS A 75 -7.15 9.41 -10.55
C HIS A 75 -7.58 8.36 -11.59
N THR A 76 -8.48 8.76 -12.49
CA THR A 76 -9.02 7.85 -13.53
C THR A 76 -7.94 7.23 -14.42
N GLY A 77 -6.90 8.00 -14.77
CA GLY A 77 -5.78 7.51 -15.59
C GLY A 77 -4.97 6.43 -14.90
N CYS A 78 -4.75 6.54 -13.58
CA CYS A 78 -4.09 5.53 -12.78
C CYS A 78 -4.88 4.23 -12.76
N ILE A 79 -6.18 4.29 -12.47
CA ILE A 79 -7.07 3.12 -12.47
C ILE A 79 -7.12 2.45 -13.85
N ARG A 80 -7.23 3.24 -14.91
CA ARG A 80 -7.20 2.71 -16.29
C ARG A 80 -5.89 1.99 -16.59
N TYR A 81 -4.76 2.58 -16.20
CA TYR A 81 -3.44 1.99 -16.39
C TYR A 81 -3.31 0.66 -15.63
N ILE A 82 -3.74 0.60 -14.36
CA ILE A 82 -3.72 -0.65 -13.58
C ILE A 82 -4.55 -1.73 -14.26
N ASN A 83 -5.78 -1.42 -14.67
CA ASN A 83 -6.67 -2.39 -15.32
C ASN A 83 -6.09 -2.94 -16.62
N THR A 84 -5.51 -2.08 -17.46
CA THR A 84 -4.88 -2.49 -18.72
C THR A 84 -3.66 -3.37 -18.45
N THR A 85 -2.78 -2.94 -17.56
CA THR A 85 -1.54 -3.68 -17.23
C THR A 85 -1.85 -5.00 -16.54
N ALA A 86 -2.81 -5.04 -15.62
CA ALA A 86 -3.22 -6.27 -14.95
C ALA A 86 -3.75 -7.31 -15.96
N LYS A 87 -4.56 -6.86 -16.93
CA LYS A 87 -5.06 -7.72 -18.01
C LYS A 87 -3.92 -8.24 -18.89
N GLU A 88 -2.99 -7.39 -19.29
CA GLU A 88 -1.83 -7.77 -20.12
C GLU A 88 -0.89 -8.77 -19.43
N LEU A 89 -0.79 -8.69 -18.10
CA LEU A 89 0.07 -9.54 -17.29
C LEU A 89 -0.63 -10.76 -16.68
N ASP A 90 -1.92 -10.94 -16.99
CA ASP A 90 -2.78 -11.98 -16.40
C ASP A 90 -2.73 -11.96 -14.86
N LEU A 91 -3.00 -10.78 -14.30
CA LEU A 91 -3.05 -10.53 -12.86
C LEU A 91 -4.48 -10.23 -12.42
N ASP A 92 -4.90 -10.82 -11.30
CA ASP A 92 -6.18 -10.53 -10.68
C ASP A 92 -6.03 -9.39 -9.66
N ILE A 93 -6.30 -8.16 -10.12
CA ILE A 93 -6.27 -6.94 -9.31
C ILE A 93 -7.62 -6.24 -9.45
N SER A 94 -8.35 -6.11 -8.36
CA SER A 94 -9.58 -5.33 -8.30
C SER A 94 -9.26 -3.85 -8.08
N THR A 95 -9.84 -2.96 -8.87
CA THR A 95 -9.58 -1.53 -8.77
C THR A 95 -10.80 -0.75 -8.32
N PHE A 96 -10.57 0.29 -7.51
CA PHE A 96 -11.59 1.21 -7.03
C PHE A 96 -11.18 2.65 -7.34
N LYS A 97 -11.93 3.31 -8.23
CA LYS A 97 -11.79 4.74 -8.43
C LYS A 97 -12.52 5.47 -7.30
N SER A 98 -11.80 5.91 -6.30
CA SER A 98 -12.37 6.61 -5.14
C SER A 98 -11.32 7.48 -4.46
N ASP A 99 -11.79 8.57 -3.84
CA ASP A 99 -11.05 9.20 -2.76
C ASP A 99 -10.83 8.17 -1.64
N VAL A 100 -9.60 8.17 -1.06
CA VAL A 100 -9.20 7.15 -0.08
C VAL A 100 -10.03 7.24 1.21
N TYR A 101 -10.33 8.43 1.71
CA TYR A 101 -11.15 8.58 2.91
C TYR A 101 -12.56 8.04 2.69
N LYS A 102 -13.18 8.39 1.55
CA LYS A 102 -14.51 7.88 1.19
C LYS A 102 -14.52 6.35 1.03
N PHE A 103 -13.45 5.80 0.47
CA PHE A 103 -13.31 4.35 0.36
C PHE A 103 -13.23 3.71 1.76
N LEU A 104 -12.36 4.21 2.63
CA LEU A 104 -12.19 3.69 4.00
C LEU A 104 -13.46 3.82 4.85
N GLU A 105 -14.23 4.90 4.66
CA GLU A 105 -15.49 5.11 5.37
C GLU A 105 -16.59 4.12 4.98
N LYS A 106 -16.54 3.54 3.78
CA LYS A 106 -17.65 2.75 3.21
C LYS A 106 -17.33 1.29 2.93
N THR A 107 -16.04 0.95 2.82
CA THR A 107 -15.65 -0.41 2.43
C THR A 107 -16.08 -1.46 3.46
N PRO A 108 -16.65 -2.60 3.02
CA PRO A 108 -16.91 -3.75 3.88
C PRO A 108 -15.71 -4.71 3.93
N LEU A 109 -14.63 -4.41 3.22
CA LEU A 109 -13.47 -5.30 3.13
C LEU A 109 -12.74 -5.38 4.47
N LYS A 110 -12.20 -6.57 4.74
CA LYS A 110 -11.17 -6.81 5.75
C LYS A 110 -9.98 -7.47 5.09
N THR A 111 -8.78 -6.97 5.39
CA THR A 111 -7.55 -7.42 4.73
C THR A 111 -6.41 -7.61 5.72
N ASP A 112 -5.39 -8.35 5.30
CA ASP A 112 -4.22 -8.64 6.12
C ASP A 112 -3.17 -7.54 6.04
N VAL A 113 -3.03 -6.92 4.87
CA VAL A 113 -2.09 -5.83 4.65
C VAL A 113 -2.81 -4.64 4.01
N ILE A 114 -2.58 -3.45 4.56
CA ILE A 114 -2.96 -2.18 3.94
C ILE A 114 -1.68 -1.37 3.74
N PHE A 115 -1.41 -0.97 2.51
CA PHE A 115 -0.32 -0.06 2.19
C PHE A 115 -0.90 1.29 1.76
N ALA A 116 -0.34 2.38 2.24
CA ALA A 116 -0.73 3.74 1.89
C ALA A 116 0.50 4.60 1.57
N ASP A 117 0.53 5.19 0.39
CA ASP A 117 1.53 6.17 -0.04
C ASP A 117 0.83 7.48 -0.43
N PRO A 118 0.39 8.27 0.57
CA PRO A 118 -0.31 9.53 0.33
C PRO A 118 0.56 10.56 -0.36
N PRO A 119 -0.04 11.61 -0.99
CA PRO A 119 0.70 12.74 -1.54
C PRO A 119 1.64 13.40 -0.54
N TYR A 120 2.78 13.90 -1.03
CA TYR A 120 3.83 14.51 -0.19
C TYR A 120 3.41 15.80 0.55
N ASP A 121 2.38 16.46 0.07
CA ASP A 121 1.83 17.69 0.66
C ASP A 121 0.80 17.43 1.76
N PHE A 122 0.60 16.17 2.13
CA PHE A 122 -0.26 15.83 3.26
C PHE A 122 0.35 16.34 4.58
N GLU A 123 -0.50 16.98 5.37
CA GLU A 123 -0.19 17.31 6.76
C GLU A 123 -0.34 16.08 7.66
N GLU A 124 0.31 16.08 8.82
CA GLU A 124 0.30 14.97 9.78
C GLU A 124 -1.12 14.49 10.12
N GLU A 125 -2.05 15.44 10.30
CA GLU A 125 -3.47 15.15 10.59
C GLU A 125 -4.15 14.32 9.50
N GLN A 126 -3.77 14.54 8.23
CA GLN A 126 -4.31 13.79 7.09
C GLN A 126 -3.82 12.34 7.09
N PHE A 127 -2.55 12.11 7.44
CA PHE A 127 -2.02 10.77 7.65
C PHE A 127 -2.70 10.06 8.82
N LEU A 128 -2.83 10.74 9.96
CA LEU A 128 -3.48 10.17 11.15
C LEU A 128 -4.95 9.85 10.89
N LYS A 129 -5.64 10.63 10.06
CA LYS A 129 -7.02 10.31 9.65
C LYS A 129 -7.10 8.98 8.89
N ILE A 130 -6.13 8.66 8.04
CA ILE A 130 -6.08 7.34 7.37
C ILE A 130 -5.93 6.24 8.42
N VAL A 131 -4.97 6.39 9.35
CA VAL A 131 -4.72 5.42 10.41
C VAL A 131 -5.98 5.21 11.26
N ASN A 132 -6.60 6.31 11.73
CA ASN A 132 -7.83 6.24 12.52
C ASN A 132 -8.95 5.50 11.78
N LEU A 133 -9.22 5.83 10.51
CA LEU A 133 -10.27 5.17 9.74
C LEU A 133 -10.03 3.66 9.59
N VAL A 134 -8.78 3.25 9.35
CA VAL A 134 -8.45 1.82 9.23
C VAL A 134 -8.78 1.06 10.51
N PHE A 135 -8.44 1.61 11.68
CA PHE A 135 -8.66 0.95 12.96
C PHE A 135 -10.09 1.11 13.48
N ASP A 136 -10.69 2.29 13.38
CA ASP A 136 -12.06 2.56 13.85
C ASP A 136 -13.11 1.79 13.03
N ARG A 137 -12.82 1.55 11.75
CA ARG A 137 -13.66 0.75 10.85
C ARG A 137 -13.30 -0.74 10.82
N GLU A 138 -12.30 -1.14 11.62
CA GLU A 138 -11.83 -2.54 11.70
C GLU A 138 -11.54 -3.18 10.34
N ILE A 139 -10.86 -2.43 9.45
CA ILE A 139 -10.55 -2.89 8.08
C ILE A 139 -9.41 -3.91 8.06
N LEU A 140 -8.56 -3.93 9.10
CA LEU A 140 -7.52 -4.95 9.26
C LEU A 140 -8.05 -6.23 9.92
N ASN A 141 -7.62 -7.39 9.42
CA ASN A 141 -7.72 -8.65 10.13
C ASN A 141 -6.89 -8.60 11.42
N GLU A 142 -7.12 -9.54 12.34
CA GLU A 142 -6.51 -9.53 13.69
C GLU A 142 -4.98 -9.42 13.65
N SER A 143 -4.31 -10.19 12.81
CA SER A 143 -2.86 -10.17 12.61
C SER A 143 -2.42 -9.29 11.44
N GLY A 144 -3.26 -8.36 11.03
CA GLY A 144 -3.00 -7.48 9.90
C GLY A 144 -2.12 -6.29 10.26
N VAL A 145 -1.50 -5.69 9.23
CA VAL A 145 -0.63 -4.53 9.34
C VAL A 145 -1.07 -3.42 8.38
N LEU A 146 -1.10 -2.19 8.88
CA LEU A 146 -1.14 -0.98 8.06
C LEU A 146 0.27 -0.42 7.95
N ILE A 147 0.69 -0.12 6.73
CA ILE A 147 1.98 0.49 6.42
C ILE A 147 1.72 1.82 5.72
N VAL A 148 2.27 2.89 6.26
CA VAL A 148 2.13 4.24 5.71
C VAL A 148 3.51 4.76 5.29
N GLU A 149 3.66 5.08 4.01
CA GLU A 149 4.84 5.76 3.50
C GLU A 149 4.68 7.28 3.68
N HIS A 150 5.72 7.93 4.21
CA HIS A 150 5.74 9.37 4.41
C HIS A 150 7.18 9.91 4.42
N SER A 151 7.33 11.23 4.42
CA SER A 151 8.63 11.86 4.53
C SER A 151 9.20 11.73 5.95
N LYS A 152 10.52 11.83 6.09
CA LYS A 152 11.22 11.84 7.40
C LYS A 152 10.82 13.01 8.32
N HIS A 153 10.11 14.00 7.81
CA HIS A 153 9.68 15.19 8.55
C HIS A 153 8.28 15.02 9.17
N THR A 154 7.55 13.96 8.81
CA THR A 154 6.25 13.60 9.40
C THR A 154 6.47 12.64 10.56
N ASP A 155 5.83 12.89 11.71
CA ASP A 155 5.91 12.03 12.89
C ASP A 155 4.58 11.35 13.17
N LEU A 156 4.50 10.06 12.94
CA LEU A 156 3.33 9.24 13.22
C LEU A 156 3.48 8.35 14.46
N THR A 157 4.59 8.49 15.17
CA THR A 157 4.95 7.62 16.33
C THR A 157 4.06 7.85 17.55
N THR A 158 3.37 8.98 17.60
CA THR A 158 2.44 9.34 18.69
C THR A 158 1.14 8.52 18.68
N HIS A 159 0.81 7.88 17.55
CA HIS A 159 -0.41 7.10 17.46
C HIS A 159 -0.29 5.79 18.25
N LYS A 160 -1.33 5.48 19.07
CA LYS A 160 -1.36 4.30 19.97
C LYS A 160 -1.15 2.94 19.29
N LYS A 161 -1.47 2.85 18.00
CA LYS A 161 -1.32 1.64 17.18
C LYS A 161 0.02 1.57 16.44
N HIS A 162 0.85 2.60 16.53
CA HIS A 162 2.18 2.61 15.92
C HIS A 162 3.10 1.59 16.60
N ILE A 163 3.80 0.77 15.80
CA ILE A 163 4.73 -0.25 16.30
C ILE A 163 6.17 0.18 16.09
N TYR A 164 6.58 0.44 14.86
CA TYR A 164 7.93 0.88 14.51
C TYR A 164 7.98 1.58 13.15
N ASP A 165 9.10 2.25 12.91
CA ASP A 165 9.45 2.89 11.64
C ASP A 165 10.62 2.17 10.96
N LYS A 166 10.60 2.21 9.63
CA LYS A 166 11.72 1.82 8.79
C LYS A 166 12.06 2.94 7.82
N ARG A 167 13.30 3.43 7.85
CA ARG A 167 13.77 4.55 7.01
C ARG A 167 14.51 4.06 5.78
N TYR A 168 14.22 4.69 4.64
CA TYR A 168 14.90 4.47 3.36
C TYR A 168 15.14 5.82 2.69
N GLY A 169 16.38 6.32 2.79
CA GLY A 169 16.71 7.65 2.28
C GLY A 169 15.91 8.75 2.97
N GLY A 170 15.14 9.49 2.20
CA GLY A 170 14.25 10.55 2.71
C GLY A 170 12.86 10.08 3.12
N ASN A 171 12.54 8.79 2.92
CA ASN A 171 11.22 8.22 3.17
C ASN A 171 11.24 7.30 4.39
N VAL A 172 10.07 7.17 5.00
CA VAL A 172 9.82 6.31 6.17
C VAL A 172 8.61 5.45 5.87
N PHE A 173 8.67 4.17 6.22
CA PHE A 173 7.52 3.30 6.38
C PHE A 173 7.19 3.21 7.86
N SER A 174 6.02 3.70 8.27
CA SER A 174 5.47 3.51 9.62
C SER A 174 4.51 2.32 9.63
N PHE A 175 4.69 1.44 10.60
CA PHE A 175 3.92 0.20 10.76
C PHE A 175 2.96 0.32 11.93
N PHE A 176 1.70 -0.08 11.71
CA PHE A 176 0.61 -0.03 12.69
C PHE A 176 -0.12 -1.38 12.74
N GLU A 177 -0.44 -1.86 13.94
CA GLU A 177 -1.13 -3.13 14.17
C GLU A 177 -2.25 -3.00 15.19
N ASN A 178 -3.13 -4.02 15.25
CA ASN A 178 -4.24 -4.04 16.22
C ASN A 178 -3.78 -4.11 17.68
N THR A 179 -2.61 -4.69 17.94
CA THR A 179 -2.03 -4.75 19.29
C THR A 179 -1.67 -3.35 19.76
N SER A 180 -2.20 -2.93 20.90
CA SER A 180 -1.74 -1.72 21.57
C SER A 180 -0.38 -1.98 22.18
N LYS A 181 0.54 -1.00 22.13
CA LYS A 181 1.73 -1.04 23.00
C LYS A 181 1.20 -1.15 24.43
N GLU A 182 1.50 -2.25 25.11
CA GLU A 182 1.34 -2.30 26.56
C GLU A 182 2.24 -1.20 27.13
N GLN A 183 1.62 -0.30 27.92
CA GLN A 183 2.33 0.77 28.63
C GLN A 183 3.14 0.18 29.77
#